data_f7ea58f5c0df4c238250a26480d260f9
#
_entry.id   f7ea58f5c0df4c238250a26480d260f9
#
_cell.length_a   1.000
_cell.length_b   1.000
_cell.length_c   1.000
_cell.angle_alpha   90.00
_cell.angle_beta   90.00
_cell.angle_gamma   90.00
#
_symmetry.space_group_name_H-M   'P 1'
#
loop_
_entity.id
_entity.type
_entity.pdbx_description
1 polymer ?
#
loop_
_entity_poly.entity_id
_entity_poly.type
_entity_poly.pdbx_seq_one_letter_code
_entity_poly.pdbx_strand_id
1 'polypeptide(L)'
;LDRKKLETILKSVRRKSLPVGKALSALRHFPYEDLGFAKLDTHRALRKGFPEVIFCQGKNPEQVARLFVRMAGHGPVIATRAGGEVFETVKASAPGALYHSQARIISNVRPSRKKASRFVLVVSAGTADGPVAEEAATTAELMGVRVERLWDVGVAGLHRLLDRRQLLFGASVLIVVAGMEGALASVVAGLVAKPVIAVPTSVGYGASFKGLAALLSMLNCCAPGVSVVNIDNGFGAGYLAAMMLKGK
;
A
#
# COMPACT_ATOMS: atom_id res chain seq x y z
N LEU A 1 16.44 -1.60 -9.99
CA LEU A 1 17.11 -2.92 -10.22
C LEU A 1 16.57 -3.90 -9.18
N ASP A 2 15.97 -5.03 -9.57
CA ASP A 2 15.59 -6.10 -8.65
C ASP A 2 16.69 -7.18 -8.55
N ARG A 3 16.57 -8.06 -7.57
CA ARG A 3 17.53 -9.14 -7.30
C ARG A 3 17.74 -10.04 -8.54
N LYS A 4 16.66 -10.41 -9.25
CA LYS A 4 16.74 -11.28 -10.44
C LYS A 4 17.52 -10.62 -11.57
N LYS A 5 17.30 -9.33 -11.80
CA LYS A 5 17.99 -8.56 -12.84
C LYS A 5 19.49 -8.42 -12.51
N LEU A 6 19.82 -8.15 -11.23
CA LEU A 6 21.21 -8.12 -10.77
C LEU A 6 21.90 -9.48 -10.93
N GLU A 7 21.25 -10.57 -10.49
CA GLU A 7 21.76 -11.94 -10.68
C GLU A 7 21.97 -12.27 -12.15
N THR A 8 21.05 -11.82 -13.03
CA THR A 8 21.17 -12.03 -14.48
C THR A 8 22.40 -11.32 -15.03
N ILE A 9 22.64 -10.04 -14.65
CA ILE A 9 23.83 -9.28 -15.06
C ILE A 9 25.10 -10.02 -14.60
N LEU A 10 25.18 -10.41 -13.32
CA LEU A 10 26.34 -11.10 -12.78
C LEU A 10 26.60 -12.46 -13.44
N LYS A 11 25.54 -13.25 -13.68
CA LYS A 11 25.63 -14.53 -14.41
C LYS A 11 26.10 -14.33 -15.85
N SER A 12 25.65 -13.28 -16.54
CA SER A 12 26.06 -12.96 -17.91
C SER A 12 27.52 -12.53 -17.99
N VAL A 13 28.01 -11.75 -17.02
CA VAL A 13 29.44 -11.42 -16.91
C VAL A 13 30.27 -12.66 -16.68
N ARG A 14 29.87 -13.54 -15.72
CA ARG A 14 30.56 -14.80 -15.45
C ARG A 14 30.64 -15.70 -16.69
N ARG A 15 29.57 -15.76 -17.48
CA ARG A 15 29.50 -16.53 -18.73
C ARG A 15 30.21 -15.87 -19.91
N LYS A 16 30.86 -14.72 -19.71
CA LYS A 16 31.50 -13.88 -20.76
C LYS A 16 30.54 -13.42 -21.87
N SER A 17 29.21 -13.52 -21.67
CA SER A 17 28.19 -13.07 -22.63
C SER A 17 27.87 -11.58 -22.48
N LEU A 18 28.29 -10.93 -21.39
CA LEU A 18 28.18 -9.51 -21.15
C LEU A 18 29.56 -8.94 -20.76
N PRO A 19 30.14 -8.00 -21.55
CA PRO A 19 31.38 -7.34 -21.18
C PRO A 19 31.24 -6.56 -19.87
N VAL A 20 32.29 -6.55 -19.04
CA VAL A 20 32.31 -5.87 -17.73
C VAL A 20 31.93 -4.40 -17.86
N GLY A 21 32.43 -3.69 -18.88
CA GLY A 21 32.09 -2.28 -19.12
C GLY A 21 30.57 -2.05 -19.35
N LYS A 22 29.91 -2.97 -20.08
CA LYS A 22 28.44 -2.91 -20.25
C LYS A 22 27.68 -3.22 -18.95
N ALA A 23 28.21 -4.15 -18.14
CA ALA A 23 27.64 -4.43 -16.82
C ALA A 23 27.75 -3.20 -15.90
N LEU A 24 28.92 -2.55 -15.86
CA LEU A 24 29.12 -1.30 -15.09
C LEU A 24 28.17 -0.18 -15.56
N SER A 25 28.00 -0.02 -16.89
CA SER A 25 27.04 0.95 -17.43
C SER A 25 25.60 0.64 -16.99
N ALA A 26 25.20 -0.64 -16.96
CA ALA A 26 23.88 -1.06 -16.50
C ALA A 26 23.67 -0.81 -14.98
N LEU A 27 24.76 -0.75 -14.22
CA LEU A 27 24.76 -0.47 -12.78
C LEU A 27 25.03 1.00 -12.43
N ARG A 28 25.25 1.87 -13.43
CA ARG A 28 25.64 3.27 -13.23
C ARG A 28 24.71 4.06 -12.31
N HIS A 29 23.40 3.80 -12.39
CA HIS A 29 22.38 4.48 -11.57
C HIS A 29 22.04 3.73 -10.27
N PHE A 30 22.95 2.91 -9.80
CA PHE A 30 22.84 2.21 -8.53
C PHE A 30 23.72 2.92 -7.48
N PRO A 31 23.23 3.21 -6.24
CA PRO A 31 21.94 2.79 -5.67
C PRO A 31 20.78 3.76 -5.90
N TYR A 32 21.00 4.94 -6.43
CA TYR A 32 19.97 5.92 -6.77
C TYR A 32 20.29 6.66 -8.06
N GLU A 33 19.26 7.26 -8.65
CA GLU A 33 19.38 8.15 -9.80
C GLU A 33 18.95 9.57 -9.41
N ASP A 34 19.79 10.56 -9.68
CA ASP A 34 19.51 11.98 -9.42
C ASP A 34 18.83 12.60 -10.65
N LEU A 35 17.61 13.09 -10.48
CA LEU A 35 16.82 13.78 -11.50
C LEU A 35 16.85 15.32 -11.31
N GLY A 36 17.70 15.83 -10.41
CA GLY A 36 17.79 17.23 -10.01
C GLY A 36 16.73 17.60 -8.96
N PHE A 37 15.46 17.41 -9.26
CA PHE A 37 14.34 17.69 -8.33
C PHE A 37 13.98 16.51 -7.42
N ALA A 38 14.49 15.30 -7.70
CA ALA A 38 14.26 14.10 -6.91
C ALA A 38 15.39 13.10 -7.07
N LYS A 39 15.62 12.27 -6.05
CA LYS A 39 16.56 11.15 -6.07
C LYS A 39 15.77 9.84 -6.01
N LEU A 40 15.80 9.06 -7.10
CA LEU A 40 15.11 7.77 -7.20
C LEU A 40 15.94 6.67 -6.56
N ASP A 41 15.42 6.01 -5.53
CA ASP A 41 16.05 4.85 -4.88
C ASP A 41 15.88 3.58 -5.74
N THR A 42 16.80 3.36 -6.65
CA THR A 42 16.81 2.16 -7.53
C THR A 42 17.23 0.88 -6.78
N HIS A 43 17.71 1.01 -5.55
CA HIS A 43 18.14 -0.11 -4.69
C HIS A 43 17.02 -0.63 -3.76
N ARG A 44 15.92 0.10 -3.60
CA ARG A 44 14.87 -0.23 -2.64
C ARG A 44 14.25 -1.61 -2.85
N ALA A 45 14.04 -2.01 -4.12
CA ALA A 45 13.49 -3.33 -4.45
C ALA A 45 14.37 -4.49 -3.94
N LEU A 46 15.69 -4.32 -3.96
CA LEU A 46 16.64 -5.30 -3.42
C LEU A 46 16.58 -5.39 -1.89
N ARG A 47 16.53 -4.23 -1.21
CA ARG A 47 16.52 -4.17 0.27
C ARG A 47 15.19 -4.58 0.89
N LYS A 48 14.08 -4.17 0.25
CA LYS A 48 12.72 -4.26 0.82
C LYS A 48 11.82 -5.27 0.13
N GLY A 49 12.26 -5.86 -0.99
CA GLY A 49 11.43 -6.77 -1.79
C GLY A 49 10.28 -6.09 -2.54
N PHE A 50 10.21 -4.74 -2.48
CA PHE A 50 9.23 -3.92 -3.17
C PHE A 50 9.88 -2.62 -3.64
N PRO A 51 9.53 -2.12 -4.87
CA PRO A 51 10.12 -0.91 -5.41
C PRO A 51 9.74 0.35 -4.62
N GLU A 52 10.35 1.46 -4.95
CA GLU A 52 9.99 2.76 -4.44
C GLU A 52 8.56 3.15 -4.86
N VAL A 53 7.93 4.01 -4.06
CA VAL A 53 6.55 4.46 -4.26
C VAL A 53 6.52 5.97 -4.36
N ILE A 54 5.77 6.49 -5.32
CA ILE A 54 5.59 7.92 -5.50
C ILE A 54 4.46 8.39 -4.58
N PHE A 55 4.79 9.27 -3.64
CA PHE A 55 3.81 10.02 -2.86
C PHE A 55 3.43 11.26 -3.65
N CYS A 56 2.21 11.33 -4.21
CA CYS A 56 1.82 12.38 -5.14
C CYS A 56 1.45 13.69 -4.45
N GLN A 57 0.94 13.63 -3.22
CA GLN A 57 0.53 14.84 -2.48
C GLN A 57 1.72 15.80 -2.32
N GLY A 58 1.50 17.06 -2.69
CA GLY A 58 2.54 18.11 -2.66
C GLY A 58 3.51 18.12 -3.85
N LYS A 59 3.30 17.25 -4.84
CA LYS A 59 4.03 17.30 -6.13
C LYS A 59 3.12 17.82 -7.23
N ASN A 60 3.69 18.52 -8.20
CA ASN A 60 2.94 18.89 -9.42
C ASN A 60 2.78 17.67 -10.35
N PRO A 61 1.77 17.67 -11.25
CA PRO A 61 1.48 16.53 -12.12
C PRO A 61 2.68 16.12 -13.00
N GLU A 62 3.44 17.08 -13.52
CA GLU A 62 4.61 16.84 -14.39
C GLU A 62 5.75 16.13 -13.63
N GLN A 63 5.97 16.51 -12.36
CA GLN A 63 6.95 15.82 -11.51
C GLN A 63 6.56 14.36 -11.31
N VAL A 64 5.27 14.09 -11.03
CA VAL A 64 4.77 12.73 -10.86
C VAL A 64 4.91 11.93 -12.17
N ALA A 65 4.54 12.51 -13.31
CA ALA A 65 4.65 11.85 -14.61
C ALA A 65 6.10 11.49 -14.94
N ARG A 66 7.05 12.41 -14.74
CA ARG A 66 8.48 12.15 -14.95
C ARG A 66 9.01 11.04 -14.05
N LEU A 67 8.64 11.05 -12.76
CA LEU A 67 9.00 10.00 -11.81
C LEU A 67 8.41 8.66 -12.24
N PHE A 68 7.12 8.64 -12.60
CA PHE A 68 6.40 7.43 -12.98
C PHE A 68 7.02 6.77 -14.21
N VAL A 69 7.26 7.52 -15.28
CA VAL A 69 7.90 7.02 -16.50
C VAL A 69 9.28 6.46 -16.21
N ARG A 70 10.07 7.19 -15.42
CA ARG A 70 11.44 6.75 -15.09
C ARG A 70 11.44 5.46 -14.27
N MET A 71 10.58 5.36 -13.25
CA MET A 71 10.46 4.17 -12.42
C MET A 71 9.88 2.98 -13.21
N ALA A 72 8.94 3.21 -14.13
CA ALA A 72 8.33 2.15 -14.94
C ALA A 72 9.37 1.40 -15.80
N GLY A 73 10.45 2.06 -16.21
CA GLY A 73 11.59 1.42 -16.87
C GLY A 73 12.36 0.43 -16.01
N HIS A 74 12.17 0.48 -14.69
CA HIS A 74 12.87 -0.38 -13.72
C HIS A 74 11.97 -1.49 -13.11
N GLY A 75 10.65 -1.42 -13.29
CA GLY A 75 9.73 -2.44 -12.77
C GLY A 75 8.36 -1.91 -12.40
N PRO A 76 7.65 -2.59 -11.48
CA PRO A 76 6.37 -2.13 -10.96
C PRO A 76 6.46 -0.76 -10.30
N VAL A 77 5.46 0.11 -10.55
CA VAL A 77 5.35 1.44 -9.95
C VAL A 77 4.00 1.57 -9.28
N ILE A 78 4.00 2.17 -8.10
CA ILE A 78 2.82 2.66 -7.39
C ILE A 78 3.01 4.15 -7.14
N ALA A 79 2.01 4.95 -7.51
CA ALA A 79 1.91 6.35 -7.15
C ALA A 79 0.62 6.51 -6.33
N THR A 80 0.75 6.84 -5.04
CA THR A 80 -0.39 6.94 -4.11
C THR A 80 -0.82 8.37 -3.88
N ARG A 81 -2.06 8.58 -3.44
CA ARG A 81 -2.72 9.88 -3.25
C ARG A 81 -2.74 10.73 -4.51
N ALA A 82 -2.89 10.09 -5.66
CA ALA A 82 -3.03 10.74 -6.94
C ALA A 82 -4.48 11.22 -7.16
N GLY A 83 -4.63 12.46 -7.61
CA GLY A 83 -5.90 12.97 -8.15
C GLY A 83 -6.07 12.60 -9.63
N GLY A 84 -7.28 12.84 -10.19
CA GLY A 84 -7.56 12.60 -11.60
C GLY A 84 -6.65 13.40 -12.55
N GLU A 85 -6.38 14.66 -12.24
CA GLU A 85 -5.47 15.52 -13.02
C GLU A 85 -4.06 14.92 -13.12
N VAL A 86 -3.53 14.42 -11.98
CA VAL A 86 -2.24 13.73 -11.95
C VAL A 86 -2.27 12.49 -12.82
N PHE A 87 -3.37 11.72 -12.79
CA PHE A 87 -3.53 10.54 -13.63
C PHE A 87 -3.52 10.90 -15.12
N GLU A 88 -4.26 11.92 -15.55
CA GLU A 88 -4.30 12.31 -16.96
C GLU A 88 -2.90 12.71 -17.46
N THR A 89 -2.14 13.47 -16.66
CA THR A 89 -0.74 13.85 -17.02
C THR A 89 0.17 12.62 -17.10
N VAL A 90 0.04 11.69 -16.14
CA VAL A 90 0.80 10.43 -16.16
C VAL A 90 0.39 9.58 -17.37
N LYS A 91 -0.91 9.49 -17.68
CA LYS A 91 -1.45 8.71 -18.79
C LYS A 91 -0.95 9.19 -20.15
N ALA A 92 -0.84 10.50 -20.34
CA ALA A 92 -0.28 11.10 -21.55
C ALA A 92 1.17 10.66 -21.80
N SER A 93 1.97 10.53 -20.73
CA SER A 93 3.38 10.14 -20.79
C SER A 93 3.62 8.63 -20.70
N ALA A 94 2.69 7.90 -20.12
CA ALA A 94 2.74 6.45 -19.91
C ALA A 94 1.36 5.83 -20.24
N PRO A 95 1.04 5.54 -21.51
CA PRO A 95 -0.28 5.05 -21.94
C PRO A 95 -0.73 3.74 -21.25
N GLY A 96 0.22 2.94 -20.75
CA GLY A 96 -0.05 1.72 -19.96
C GLY A 96 -0.43 1.95 -18.50
N ALA A 97 -0.43 3.20 -18.00
CA ALA A 97 -0.81 3.51 -16.62
C ALA A 97 -2.29 3.18 -16.35
N LEU A 98 -2.55 2.63 -15.17
CA LEU A 98 -3.86 2.24 -14.67
C LEU A 98 -4.22 3.12 -13.48
N TYR A 99 -5.44 3.64 -13.43
CA TYR A 99 -5.93 4.44 -12.30
C TYR A 99 -6.95 3.67 -11.47
N HIS A 100 -6.64 3.52 -10.19
CA HIS A 100 -7.54 2.98 -9.16
C HIS A 100 -8.19 4.16 -8.44
N SER A 101 -9.27 4.68 -9.01
CA SER A 101 -9.85 5.97 -8.62
C SER A 101 -10.25 6.04 -7.14
N GLN A 102 -10.90 5.01 -6.61
CA GLN A 102 -11.31 4.96 -5.20
C GLN A 102 -10.12 4.91 -4.25
N ALA A 103 -9.04 4.21 -4.61
CA ALA A 103 -7.80 4.14 -3.86
C ALA A 103 -6.90 5.36 -4.09
N ARG A 104 -7.18 6.19 -5.10
CA ARG A 104 -6.32 7.28 -5.56
C ARG A 104 -4.89 6.81 -5.86
N ILE A 105 -4.76 5.63 -6.48
CA ILE A 105 -3.49 5.02 -6.84
C ILE A 105 -3.35 4.94 -8.36
N ILE A 106 -2.17 5.29 -8.88
CA ILE A 106 -1.77 5.00 -10.25
C ILE A 106 -0.72 3.88 -10.21
N SER A 107 -0.86 2.89 -11.10
CA SER A 107 0.10 1.79 -11.23
C SER A 107 0.35 1.42 -12.69
N ASN A 108 1.47 0.76 -12.97
CA ASN A 108 1.76 0.15 -14.28
C ASN A 108 1.51 -1.36 -14.30
N VAL A 109 1.02 -1.91 -13.20
CA VAL A 109 0.68 -3.33 -13.06
C VAL A 109 -0.74 -3.49 -12.52
N ARG A 110 -1.37 -4.61 -12.85
CA ARG A 110 -2.70 -4.92 -12.32
C ARG A 110 -2.62 -5.54 -10.94
N PRO A 111 -3.59 -5.26 -10.06
CA PRO A 111 -3.72 -5.94 -8.78
C PRO A 111 -3.78 -7.46 -8.95
N SER A 112 -3.19 -8.18 -8.00
CA SER A 112 -3.19 -9.64 -8.00
C SER A 112 -4.59 -10.19 -7.70
N ARG A 113 -5.09 -11.09 -8.56
CA ARG A 113 -6.33 -11.84 -8.36
C ARG A 113 -6.06 -13.30 -7.97
N LYS A 114 -4.94 -13.59 -7.34
CA LYS A 114 -4.59 -14.96 -6.93
C LYS A 114 -5.62 -15.53 -5.96
N LYS A 115 -6.12 -16.72 -6.25
CA LYS A 115 -6.88 -17.55 -5.31
C LYS A 115 -5.88 -18.17 -4.33
N ALA A 116 -5.64 -17.53 -3.20
CA ALA A 116 -4.81 -18.05 -2.11
C ALA A 116 -5.70 -18.34 -0.89
N SER A 117 -5.36 -19.33 -0.10
CA SER A 117 -6.08 -19.63 1.15
C SER A 117 -5.85 -18.53 2.20
N ARG A 118 -4.64 -17.96 2.24
CA ARG A 118 -4.30 -16.83 3.11
C ARG A 118 -4.66 -15.50 2.44
N PHE A 119 -5.34 -14.63 3.17
CA PHE A 119 -5.73 -13.31 2.67
C PHE A 119 -5.70 -12.23 3.75
N VAL A 120 -5.60 -10.99 3.32
CA VAL A 120 -5.82 -9.79 4.13
C VAL A 120 -7.30 -9.43 4.05
N LEU A 121 -7.93 -9.18 5.18
CA LEU A 121 -9.26 -8.58 5.23
C LEU A 121 -9.14 -7.09 5.56
N VAL A 122 -9.65 -6.23 4.69
CA VAL A 122 -9.77 -4.81 4.96
C VAL A 122 -11.19 -4.50 5.40
N VAL A 123 -11.33 -3.89 6.56
CA VAL A 123 -12.60 -3.57 7.22
C VAL A 123 -12.73 -2.07 7.38
N SER A 124 -13.81 -1.44 6.92
CA SER A 124 -14.07 -0.01 7.15
C SER A 124 -15.28 0.22 8.04
N ALA A 125 -15.20 1.24 8.90
CA ALA A 125 -16.29 1.61 9.79
C ALA A 125 -17.45 2.26 9.02
N GLY A 126 -17.16 3.28 8.23
CA GLY A 126 -18.15 3.99 7.44
C GLY A 126 -17.77 4.14 5.97
N THR A 127 -18.71 4.61 5.17
CA THR A 127 -18.49 4.86 3.73
C THR A 127 -17.47 5.96 3.48
N ALA A 128 -17.36 6.93 4.39
CA ALA A 128 -16.37 8.01 4.30
C ALA A 128 -14.92 7.53 4.52
N ASP A 129 -14.72 6.40 5.20
CA ASP A 129 -13.40 5.76 5.38
C ASP A 129 -12.93 5.03 4.11
N GLY A 130 -13.83 4.86 3.14
CA GLY A 130 -13.63 4.08 1.91
C GLY A 130 -12.33 4.39 1.16
N PRO A 131 -11.99 5.66 0.88
CA PRO A 131 -10.76 5.99 0.15
C PRO A 131 -9.49 5.47 0.84
N VAL A 132 -9.39 5.56 2.16
CA VAL A 132 -8.23 5.07 2.94
C VAL A 132 -8.23 3.53 2.97
N ALA A 133 -9.41 2.92 3.09
CA ALA A 133 -9.56 1.47 3.06
C ALA A 133 -9.21 0.89 1.67
N GLU A 134 -9.63 1.54 0.58
CA GLU A 134 -9.26 1.14 -0.77
C GLU A 134 -7.77 1.38 -1.07
N GLU A 135 -7.16 2.44 -0.53
CA GLU A 135 -5.71 2.62 -0.61
C GLU A 135 -4.98 1.43 0.01
N ALA A 136 -5.41 0.97 1.19
CA ALA A 136 -4.83 -0.18 1.86
C ALA A 136 -5.03 -1.48 1.07
N ALA A 137 -6.26 -1.73 0.60
CA ALA A 137 -6.61 -2.92 -0.16
C ALA A 137 -5.83 -3.01 -1.48
N THR A 138 -5.87 -1.93 -2.28
CA THR A 138 -5.19 -1.86 -3.58
C THR A 138 -3.67 -1.97 -3.42
N THR A 139 -3.09 -1.34 -2.39
CA THR A 139 -1.66 -1.47 -2.10
C THR A 139 -1.28 -2.93 -1.83
N ALA A 140 -2.02 -3.63 -0.98
CA ALA A 140 -1.76 -5.04 -0.68
C ALA A 140 -1.91 -5.93 -1.91
N GLU A 141 -2.94 -5.70 -2.74
CA GLU A 141 -3.14 -6.43 -4.00
C GLU A 141 -2.00 -6.19 -5.01
N LEU A 142 -1.56 -4.94 -5.18
CA LEU A 142 -0.42 -4.60 -6.04
C LEU A 142 0.89 -5.22 -5.52
N MET A 143 0.99 -5.45 -4.22
CA MET A 143 2.07 -6.23 -3.63
C MET A 143 1.89 -7.74 -3.80
N GLY A 144 0.81 -8.22 -4.43
CA GLY A 144 0.61 -9.61 -4.84
C GLY A 144 0.00 -10.51 -3.77
N VAL A 145 -0.71 -9.98 -2.78
CA VAL A 145 -1.48 -10.76 -1.80
C VAL A 145 -2.98 -10.73 -2.14
N ARG A 146 -3.70 -11.76 -1.73
CA ARG A 146 -5.17 -11.80 -1.83
C ARG A 146 -5.76 -10.88 -0.78
N VAL A 147 -6.75 -10.07 -1.18
CA VAL A 147 -7.48 -9.15 -0.30
C VAL A 147 -8.98 -9.40 -0.42
N GLU A 148 -9.66 -9.42 0.72
CA GLU A 148 -11.11 -9.35 0.83
C GLU A 148 -11.49 -8.02 1.48
N ARG A 149 -12.69 -7.54 1.20
CA ARG A 149 -13.20 -6.24 1.64
C ARG A 149 -14.49 -6.39 2.42
N LEU A 150 -14.59 -5.68 3.53
CA LEU A 150 -15.79 -5.61 4.37
C LEU A 150 -16.06 -4.14 4.73
N TRP A 151 -17.04 -3.56 4.04
CA TRP A 151 -17.34 -2.14 4.13
C TRP A 151 -18.53 -1.85 5.02
N ASP A 152 -18.53 -0.65 5.62
CA ASP A 152 -19.66 -0.07 6.36
C ASP A 152 -20.18 -0.94 7.52
N VAL A 153 -19.25 -1.41 8.36
CA VAL A 153 -19.54 -2.24 9.54
C VAL A 153 -19.15 -1.56 10.86
N GLY A 154 -19.35 -0.24 10.92
CA GLY A 154 -19.08 0.57 12.11
C GLY A 154 -19.83 0.11 13.34
N VAL A 155 -19.28 0.42 14.52
CA VAL A 155 -19.77 -0.05 15.84
C VAL A 155 -21.19 0.44 16.19
N ALA A 156 -21.67 1.53 15.58
CA ALA A 156 -23.04 1.98 15.74
C ALA A 156 -24.08 0.98 15.18
N GLY A 157 -23.63 0.04 14.33
CA GLY A 157 -24.46 -1.05 13.83
C GLY A 157 -23.71 -2.37 13.94
N LEU A 158 -23.32 -2.76 15.14
CA LEU A 158 -22.43 -3.89 15.44
C LEU A 158 -22.91 -5.22 14.84
N HIS A 159 -24.24 -5.41 14.70
CA HIS A 159 -24.81 -6.58 14.04
C HIS A 159 -24.26 -6.79 12.62
N ARG A 160 -24.00 -5.73 11.86
CA ARG A 160 -23.41 -5.80 10.49
C ARG A 160 -22.03 -6.47 10.48
N LEU A 161 -21.22 -6.17 11.48
CA LEU A 161 -19.92 -6.82 11.69
C LEU A 161 -20.08 -8.27 12.11
N LEU A 162 -20.96 -8.56 13.08
CA LEU A 162 -21.16 -9.89 13.63
C LEU A 162 -21.75 -10.87 12.61
N ASP A 163 -22.57 -10.40 11.69
CA ASP A 163 -23.09 -11.21 10.56
C ASP A 163 -21.98 -11.72 9.63
N ARG A 164 -20.82 -11.07 9.63
CA ARG A 164 -19.64 -11.41 8.84
C ARG A 164 -18.49 -12.04 9.62
N ARG A 165 -18.77 -12.55 10.85
CA ARG A 165 -17.73 -13.12 11.72
C ARG A 165 -16.90 -14.24 11.09
N GLN A 166 -17.49 -15.05 10.21
CA GLN A 166 -16.75 -16.11 9.50
C GLN A 166 -15.66 -15.55 8.61
N LEU A 167 -15.90 -14.40 7.95
CA LEU A 167 -14.92 -13.72 7.15
C LEU A 167 -13.79 -13.15 8.02
N LEU A 168 -14.13 -12.61 9.20
CA LEU A 168 -13.14 -12.13 10.17
C LEU A 168 -12.22 -13.26 10.62
N PHE A 169 -12.79 -14.40 11.01
CA PHE A 169 -12.04 -15.56 11.50
C PHE A 169 -11.18 -16.22 10.45
N GLY A 170 -11.61 -16.16 9.16
CA GLY A 170 -10.88 -16.72 8.03
C GLY A 170 -9.68 -15.90 7.57
N ALA A 171 -9.60 -14.62 7.95
CA ALA A 171 -8.50 -13.74 7.57
C ALA A 171 -7.18 -14.16 8.23
N SER A 172 -6.06 -13.88 7.54
CA SER A 172 -4.72 -14.09 8.11
C SER A 172 -4.16 -12.84 8.79
N VAL A 173 -4.51 -11.67 8.27
CA VAL A 173 -4.22 -10.33 8.82
C VAL A 173 -5.43 -9.46 8.54
N LEU A 174 -5.82 -8.61 9.48
CA LEU A 174 -6.89 -7.65 9.30
C LEU A 174 -6.33 -6.22 9.26
N ILE A 175 -6.88 -5.40 8.39
CA ILE A 175 -6.69 -3.95 8.39
C ILE A 175 -8.03 -3.33 8.75
N VAL A 176 -8.09 -2.55 9.82
CA VAL A 176 -9.31 -1.92 10.32
C VAL A 176 -9.19 -0.42 10.19
N VAL A 177 -10.04 0.17 9.36
CA VAL A 177 -10.02 1.60 9.00
C VAL A 177 -11.23 2.28 9.62
N ALA A 178 -11.00 3.26 10.49
CA ALA A 178 -12.06 3.95 11.21
C ALA A 178 -11.67 5.39 11.56
N GLY A 179 -12.61 6.30 11.36
CA GLY A 179 -12.56 7.67 11.88
C GLY A 179 -13.27 7.82 13.22
N MET A 180 -13.81 9.00 13.50
CA MET A 180 -14.51 9.34 14.74
C MET A 180 -13.68 9.01 15.99
N GLU A 181 -14.09 8.00 16.78
CA GLU A 181 -13.40 7.51 17.98
C GLU A 181 -12.56 6.24 17.74
N GLY A 182 -12.60 5.67 16.54
CA GLY A 182 -11.78 4.52 16.17
C GLY A 182 -12.13 3.18 16.85
N ALA A 183 -13.27 3.05 17.50
CA ALA A 183 -13.63 1.92 18.35
C ALA A 183 -13.69 0.58 17.60
N LEU A 184 -13.94 0.59 16.28
CA LEU A 184 -14.03 -0.64 15.48
C LEU A 184 -12.76 -1.49 15.59
N ALA A 185 -11.58 -0.88 15.68
CA ALA A 185 -10.31 -1.60 15.79
C ALA A 185 -10.25 -2.47 17.07
N SER A 186 -10.70 -1.92 18.21
CA SER A 186 -10.75 -2.64 19.48
C SER A 186 -11.76 -3.79 19.45
N VAL A 187 -12.94 -3.54 18.86
CA VAL A 187 -13.98 -4.57 18.73
C VAL A 187 -13.51 -5.72 17.85
N VAL A 188 -12.95 -5.43 16.68
CA VAL A 188 -12.43 -6.48 15.79
C VAL A 188 -11.30 -7.26 16.45
N ALA A 189 -10.36 -6.57 17.10
CA ALA A 189 -9.23 -7.22 17.76
C ALA A 189 -9.68 -8.15 18.92
N GLY A 190 -10.74 -7.77 19.65
CA GLY A 190 -11.34 -8.61 20.69
C GLY A 190 -12.04 -9.86 20.16
N LEU A 191 -12.37 -9.91 18.86
CA LEU A 191 -13.06 -11.04 18.23
C LEU A 191 -12.11 -12.05 17.57
N VAL A 192 -10.86 -11.67 17.24
CA VAL A 192 -9.98 -12.50 16.42
C VAL A 192 -8.64 -12.79 17.09
N ALA A 193 -8.08 -13.98 16.83
CA ALA A 193 -6.72 -14.35 17.24
C ALA A 193 -5.75 -14.13 16.04
N LYS A 194 -5.78 -12.93 15.45
CA LYS A 194 -5.01 -12.56 14.25
C LYS A 194 -4.41 -11.16 14.43
N PRO A 195 -3.29 -10.83 13.75
CA PRO A 195 -2.77 -9.47 13.74
C PRO A 195 -3.79 -8.48 13.16
N VAL A 196 -4.00 -7.37 13.85
CA VAL A 196 -4.86 -6.27 13.43
C VAL A 196 -4.01 -5.03 13.22
N ILE A 197 -4.08 -4.45 12.03
CA ILE A 197 -3.47 -3.17 11.70
C ILE A 197 -4.57 -2.12 11.71
N ALA A 198 -4.55 -1.25 12.71
CA ALA A 198 -5.51 -0.19 12.87
C ALA A 198 -5.08 1.07 12.11
N VAL A 199 -5.99 1.61 11.31
CA VAL A 199 -5.79 2.81 10.51
C VAL A 199 -6.78 3.87 10.96
N PRO A 200 -6.37 4.83 11.78
CA PRO A 200 -7.20 5.98 12.08
C PRO A 200 -7.40 6.83 10.83
N THR A 201 -8.59 7.36 10.61
CA THR A 201 -8.84 8.30 9.51
C THR A 201 -9.14 9.69 10.03
N SER A 202 -8.90 10.70 9.18
CA SER A 202 -9.25 12.10 9.46
C SER A 202 -10.76 12.36 9.36
N VAL A 203 -11.55 11.33 9.05
CA VAL A 203 -13.01 11.39 9.00
C VAL A 203 -13.58 11.61 10.39
N GLY A 204 -14.36 12.67 10.53
CA GLY A 204 -14.98 13.04 11.80
C GLY A 204 -15.21 14.55 11.90
N TYR A 205 -15.75 14.99 13.03
CA TYR A 205 -16.04 16.39 13.33
C TYR A 205 -15.81 16.69 14.81
N GLY A 206 -15.88 17.96 15.19
CA GLY A 206 -15.75 18.38 16.59
C GLY A 206 -14.45 17.89 17.24
N ALA A 207 -14.59 17.16 18.33
CA ALA A 207 -13.46 16.63 19.12
C ALA A 207 -12.68 15.49 18.46
N SER A 208 -12.96 15.13 17.20
CA SER A 208 -12.16 14.16 16.46
C SER A 208 -10.76 14.69 16.09
N PHE A 209 -10.59 16.02 16.06
CA PHE A 209 -9.33 16.72 15.73
C PHE A 209 -8.63 16.11 14.51
N LYS A 210 -9.35 15.93 13.40
CA LYS A 210 -8.84 15.36 12.13
C LYS A 210 -8.19 14.00 12.32
N GLY A 211 -8.81 13.14 13.13
CA GLY A 211 -8.38 11.75 13.35
C GLY A 211 -7.49 11.53 14.58
N LEU A 212 -7.15 12.59 15.34
CA LEU A 212 -6.35 12.44 16.55
C LEU A 212 -7.08 11.61 17.61
N ALA A 213 -8.39 11.80 17.78
CA ALA A 213 -9.19 10.99 18.70
C ALA A 213 -9.14 9.50 18.34
N ALA A 214 -9.33 9.17 17.05
CA ALA A 214 -9.22 7.79 16.56
C ALA A 214 -7.81 7.22 16.80
N LEU A 215 -6.75 7.98 16.49
CA LEU A 215 -5.37 7.58 16.71
C LEU A 215 -5.10 7.26 18.18
N LEU A 216 -5.46 8.17 19.09
CA LEU A 216 -5.25 7.98 20.53
C LEU A 216 -6.05 6.80 21.08
N SER A 217 -7.31 6.64 20.66
CA SER A 217 -8.13 5.48 21.04
C SER A 217 -7.51 4.17 20.57
N MET A 218 -7.06 4.09 19.31
CA MET A 218 -6.41 2.88 18.78
C MET A 218 -5.08 2.57 19.47
N LEU A 219 -4.29 3.58 19.80
CA LEU A 219 -3.02 3.42 20.55
C LEU A 219 -3.26 2.93 21.98
N ASN A 220 -4.39 3.27 22.59
CA ASN A 220 -4.80 2.86 23.94
C ASN A 220 -5.71 1.61 23.91
N CYS A 221 -5.77 0.89 22.79
CA CYS A 221 -6.57 -0.33 22.69
C CYS A 221 -6.09 -1.38 23.70
N CYS A 222 -7.00 -1.90 24.53
CA CYS A 222 -6.69 -2.94 25.50
C CYS A 222 -6.62 -4.36 24.90
N ALA A 223 -7.11 -4.55 23.66
CA ALA A 223 -7.01 -5.83 22.97
C ALA A 223 -5.58 -6.06 22.45
N PRO A 224 -4.89 -7.15 22.81
CA PRO A 224 -3.56 -7.43 22.32
C PRO A 224 -3.57 -7.76 20.83
N GLY A 225 -2.45 -7.50 20.14
CA GLY A 225 -2.30 -7.81 18.69
C GLY A 225 -2.70 -6.67 17.76
N VAL A 226 -2.99 -5.47 18.28
CA VAL A 226 -3.24 -4.27 17.49
C VAL A 226 -1.93 -3.51 17.25
N SER A 227 -1.65 -3.21 15.98
CA SER A 227 -0.59 -2.29 15.56
C SER A 227 -1.22 -1.09 14.87
N VAL A 228 -0.84 0.12 15.26
CA VAL A 228 -1.46 1.35 14.73
C VAL A 228 -0.52 2.01 13.73
N VAL A 229 -1.04 2.41 12.57
CA VAL A 229 -0.35 3.26 11.61
C VAL A 229 -0.78 4.72 11.77
N ASN A 230 -0.14 5.64 11.06
CA ASN A 230 -0.49 7.06 11.13
C ASN A 230 -1.89 7.31 10.51
N ILE A 231 -2.47 8.49 10.81
CA ILE A 231 -3.76 8.94 10.28
C ILE A 231 -3.74 8.91 8.75
N ASP A 232 -4.82 8.39 8.14
CA ASP A 232 -5.01 8.25 6.69
C ASP A 232 -3.90 7.44 5.98
N ASN A 233 -3.14 6.62 6.69
CA ASN A 233 -2.05 5.85 6.10
C ASN A 233 -2.49 4.45 5.63
N GLY A 234 -3.45 4.41 4.69
CA GLY A 234 -3.88 3.18 4.05
C GLY A 234 -2.75 2.45 3.34
N PHE A 235 -1.89 3.21 2.62
CA PHE A 235 -0.70 2.65 1.97
C PHE A 235 0.20 1.89 2.96
N GLY A 236 0.55 2.50 4.10
CA GLY A 236 1.41 1.87 5.11
C GLY A 236 0.80 0.60 5.68
N ALA A 237 -0.51 0.59 5.92
CA ALA A 237 -1.23 -0.58 6.42
C ALA A 237 -1.24 -1.72 5.38
N GLY A 238 -1.57 -1.43 4.12
CA GLY A 238 -1.55 -2.40 3.03
C GLY A 238 -0.16 -2.99 2.80
N TYR A 239 0.87 -2.14 2.85
CA TYR A 239 2.26 -2.57 2.76
C TYR A 239 2.65 -3.51 3.91
N LEU A 240 2.35 -3.14 5.16
CA LEU A 240 2.66 -3.94 6.35
C LEU A 240 1.94 -5.30 6.32
N ALA A 241 0.65 -5.31 5.99
CA ALA A 241 -0.13 -6.54 5.88
C ALA A 241 0.44 -7.48 4.80
N ALA A 242 0.83 -6.93 3.65
CA ALA A 242 1.45 -7.72 2.60
C ALA A 242 2.81 -8.30 3.02
N MET A 243 3.61 -7.57 3.79
CA MET A 243 4.86 -8.09 4.37
C MET A 243 4.60 -9.25 5.34
N MET A 244 3.60 -9.12 6.24
CA MET A 244 3.22 -10.17 7.19
C MET A 244 2.77 -11.46 6.48
N LEU A 245 2.04 -11.34 5.35
CA LEU A 245 1.62 -12.53 4.60
C LEU A 245 2.74 -13.18 3.80
N LYS A 246 3.72 -12.40 3.32
CA LYS A 246 4.86 -12.87 2.54
C LYS A 246 6.03 -13.36 3.39
N GLY A 247 6.11 -12.92 4.63
CA GLY A 247 7.07 -13.42 5.60
C GLY A 247 6.89 -14.93 5.80
N LYS A 248 8.01 -15.65 5.74
CA LYS A 248 8.06 -17.09 5.98
C LYS A 248 7.90 -17.38 7.45
#